data_55e4926e4a00e9a5a95fb95d80ed257e
#
_entry.id   55e4926e4a00e9a5a95fb95d80ed257e
#
_cell.length_a   1.000
_cell.length_b   1.000
_cell.length_c   1.000
_cell.angle_alpha   90.00
_cell.angle_beta   90.00
_cell.angle_gamma   90.00
#
_symmetry.space_group_name_H-M   'P 1'
#
loop_
_entity.id
_entity.type
_entity.pdbx_description
1 polymer ?
#
loop_
_entity_poly.entity_id
_entity_poly.type
_entity_poly.pdbx_seq_one_letter_code
_entity_poly.pdbx_strand_id
1 'polypeptide(L)'
;ALKIISLIGTNVRKIILGFMVATSFLSMWISNTATAVMMLPIGIAIVKQMSNLKSTDKKENIIFGKSLMLSIAFSASIGGIATLIGTPPNLVFAGILQEIYNVEISFLKWFIFGLPISILLIIISWLYLTRIAFNFKQKEFKEGEIEIKNELNKLGKISYEEKVVLSVFILTGMAWISRSFLLNIFIPSLDDTIIALICGVSLFLLKTKNKNGFKERIMNWEDAVKLPWGVLLLFGGGLAIAEGFQSSGLANWIADNLTKLNGFSLIIILMVVIAAVNFLTEITSNLATIAMLLPILAPTAIILDVHPFILMVAATLSASCAFMLPVATPPNAVVFGSNYLKISDMVRVGILMNLISIIIILIMVYYILPIVWNFNPFENPFQ
;
A
#
# COMPACT_ATOMS: atom_id res chain seq x y z
N ALA A 1 -8.55 -6.53 12.68
CA ALA A 1 -9.38 -5.40 12.24
C ALA A 1 -10.45 -5.05 13.27
N LEU A 2 -11.44 -5.92 13.54
CA LEU A 2 -12.59 -5.63 14.43
C LEU A 2 -12.17 -5.19 15.83
N LYS A 3 -11.12 -5.80 16.42
CA LYS A 3 -10.57 -5.35 17.71
C LYS A 3 -10.04 -3.93 17.67
N ILE A 4 -9.36 -3.52 16.61
CA ILE A 4 -8.85 -2.16 16.44
C ILE A 4 -10.03 -1.18 16.36
N ILE A 5 -11.06 -1.52 15.58
CA ILE A 5 -12.25 -0.67 15.43
C ILE A 5 -12.97 -0.52 16.78
N SER A 6 -13.13 -1.62 17.54
CA SER A 6 -13.82 -1.60 18.84
C SER A 6 -13.12 -0.76 19.92
N LEU A 7 -11.79 -0.59 19.83
CA LEU A 7 -11.01 0.19 20.78
C LEU A 7 -11.12 1.71 20.57
N ILE A 8 -11.48 2.15 19.35
CA ILE A 8 -11.43 3.57 18.97
C ILE A 8 -12.71 4.33 19.39
N GLY A 9 -13.84 3.63 19.62
CA GLY A 9 -15.05 4.20 20.24
C GLY A 9 -16.18 4.51 19.25
N THR A 10 -17.30 5.02 19.76
CA THR A 10 -18.65 5.09 19.14
C THR A 10 -18.94 6.34 18.34
N ASN A 11 -18.04 7.31 18.33
CA ASN A 11 -18.21 8.53 17.52
C ASN A 11 -18.04 8.20 16.03
N VAL A 12 -18.92 8.69 15.16
CA VAL A 12 -18.93 8.46 13.72
C VAL A 12 -17.54 8.70 13.10
N ARG A 13 -16.86 9.79 13.46
CA ARG A 13 -15.50 10.08 12.98
C ARG A 13 -14.46 9.09 13.49
N LYS A 14 -14.63 8.63 14.74
CA LYS A 14 -13.75 7.62 15.33
C LYS A 14 -13.95 6.24 14.71
N ILE A 15 -15.18 5.86 14.37
CA ILE A 15 -15.45 4.61 13.63
C ILE A 15 -14.72 4.63 12.27
N ILE A 16 -14.83 5.74 11.52
CA ILE A 16 -14.09 5.91 10.26
C ILE A 16 -12.58 5.78 10.50
N LEU A 17 -12.03 6.44 11.54
CA LEU A 17 -10.60 6.28 11.89
C LEU A 17 -10.25 4.83 12.22
N GLY A 18 -11.09 4.15 12.98
CA GLY A 18 -10.90 2.73 13.30
C GLY A 18 -10.83 1.84 12.08
N PHE A 19 -11.73 2.07 11.11
CA PHE A 19 -11.67 1.39 9.82
C PHE A 19 -10.41 1.73 9.05
N MET A 20 -10.01 2.99 8.99
CA MET A 20 -8.79 3.41 8.28
C MET A 20 -7.54 2.81 8.90
N VAL A 21 -7.40 2.84 10.22
CA VAL A 21 -6.25 2.25 10.92
C VAL A 21 -6.21 0.73 10.73
N ALA A 22 -7.37 0.07 10.89
CA ALA A 22 -7.46 -1.38 10.73
C ALA A 22 -7.14 -1.82 9.29
N THR A 23 -7.72 -1.11 8.30
CA THR A 23 -7.49 -1.39 6.87
C THR A 23 -6.04 -1.12 6.50
N SER A 24 -5.48 0.03 6.90
CA SER A 24 -4.09 0.36 6.63
C SER A 24 -3.13 -0.65 7.26
N PHE A 25 -3.34 -1.02 8.52
CA PHE A 25 -2.52 -2.01 9.21
C PHE A 25 -2.53 -3.38 8.51
N LEU A 26 -3.70 -3.86 8.06
CA LEU A 26 -3.78 -5.11 7.32
C LEU A 26 -3.10 -4.98 5.95
N SER A 27 -3.29 -3.87 5.26
CA SER A 27 -2.77 -3.64 3.92
C SER A 27 -1.24 -3.48 3.88
N MET A 28 -0.59 -3.27 5.01
CA MET A 28 0.87 -3.34 5.13
C MET A 28 1.42 -4.74 4.85
N TRP A 29 0.62 -5.78 5.07
CA TRP A 29 1.06 -7.16 5.12
C TRP A 29 0.40 -8.06 4.07
N ILE A 30 -0.81 -7.72 3.65
CA ILE A 30 -1.56 -8.46 2.64
C ILE A 30 -1.96 -7.50 1.52
N SER A 31 -2.29 -8.03 0.34
CA SER A 31 -2.61 -7.17 -0.82
C SER A 31 -3.75 -6.19 -0.50
N ASN A 32 -3.66 -4.97 -1.05
CA ASN A 32 -4.66 -3.92 -0.93
C ASN A 32 -6.06 -4.42 -1.32
N THR A 33 -6.13 -5.25 -2.36
CA THR A 33 -7.38 -5.87 -2.84
C THR A 33 -8.00 -6.78 -1.79
N ALA A 34 -7.22 -7.73 -1.24
CA ALA A 34 -7.71 -8.66 -0.23
C ALA A 34 -8.18 -7.91 1.03
N THR A 35 -7.44 -6.89 1.43
CA THR A 35 -7.81 -6.03 2.55
C THR A 35 -9.14 -5.31 2.30
N ALA A 36 -9.33 -4.71 1.13
CA ALA A 36 -10.58 -4.01 0.79
C ALA A 36 -11.76 -4.98 0.73
N VAL A 37 -11.59 -6.15 0.10
CA VAL A 37 -12.64 -7.19 0.03
C VAL A 37 -13.04 -7.69 1.42
N MET A 38 -12.08 -7.83 2.35
CA MET A 38 -12.33 -8.24 3.73
C MET A 38 -13.05 -7.16 4.53
N MET A 39 -12.70 -5.89 4.35
CA MET A 39 -13.24 -4.79 5.13
C MET A 39 -14.60 -4.32 4.62
N LEU A 40 -14.90 -4.51 3.34
CA LEU A 40 -16.15 -4.05 2.71
C LEU A 40 -17.40 -4.64 3.36
N PRO A 41 -17.57 -5.97 3.56
CA PRO A 41 -18.75 -6.53 4.20
C PRO A 41 -18.98 -5.98 5.61
N ILE A 42 -17.91 -5.78 6.38
CA ILE A 42 -17.98 -5.20 7.73
C ILE A 42 -18.47 -3.75 7.66
N GLY A 43 -17.93 -2.98 6.71
CA GLY A 43 -18.37 -1.60 6.48
C GLY A 43 -19.84 -1.53 6.08
N ILE A 44 -20.29 -2.38 5.16
CA ILE A 44 -21.70 -2.46 4.73
C ILE A 44 -22.61 -2.82 5.90
N ALA A 45 -22.24 -3.79 6.75
CA ALA A 45 -23.02 -4.17 7.92
C ALA A 45 -23.27 -2.97 8.87
N ILE A 46 -22.21 -2.20 9.14
CA ILE A 46 -22.29 -1.01 9.99
C ILE A 46 -23.13 0.10 9.35
N VAL A 47 -23.02 0.35 8.05
CA VAL A 47 -23.86 1.32 7.34
C VAL A 47 -25.33 0.91 7.38
N LYS A 48 -25.64 -0.36 7.17
CA LYS A 48 -27.00 -0.90 7.27
C LYS A 48 -27.57 -0.75 8.69
N GLN A 49 -26.78 -1.05 9.72
CA GLN A 49 -27.19 -0.88 11.11
C GLN A 49 -27.54 0.57 11.41
N MET A 50 -26.75 1.53 10.94
CA MET A 50 -27.04 2.95 11.06
C MET A 50 -28.35 3.33 10.34
N SER A 51 -28.64 2.72 9.18
CA SER A 51 -29.86 2.99 8.43
C SER A 51 -31.16 2.47 9.08
N ASN A 52 -31.05 1.48 9.97
CA ASN A 52 -32.19 0.90 10.67
C ASN A 52 -32.65 1.75 11.87
N LEU A 53 -31.88 2.75 12.27
CA LEU A 53 -32.23 3.66 13.35
C LEU A 53 -33.31 4.64 12.89
N LYS A 54 -34.44 4.63 13.59
CA LYS A 54 -35.58 5.55 13.33
C LYS A 54 -35.22 7.03 13.48
N SER A 55 -34.12 7.35 14.19
CA SER A 55 -33.65 8.70 14.45
C SER A 55 -32.69 9.30 13.45
N THR A 56 -32.20 8.51 12.48
CA THR A 56 -31.16 8.96 11.55
C THR A 56 -31.76 9.42 10.21
N ASP A 57 -31.40 10.62 9.77
CA ASP A 57 -31.78 11.14 8.47
C ASP A 57 -31.16 10.27 7.34
N LYS A 58 -31.99 9.91 6.34
CA LYS A 58 -31.54 9.16 5.16
C LYS A 58 -30.31 9.79 4.47
N LYS A 59 -30.22 11.13 4.48
CA LYS A 59 -29.09 11.86 3.92
C LYS A 59 -27.79 11.60 4.72
N GLU A 60 -27.86 11.56 6.03
CA GLU A 60 -26.69 11.29 6.88
C GLU A 60 -26.18 9.86 6.71
N ASN A 61 -27.06 8.89 6.55
CA ASN A 61 -26.69 7.50 6.26
C ASN A 61 -25.94 7.38 4.94
N ILE A 62 -26.39 8.08 3.89
CA ILE A 62 -25.71 8.10 2.59
C ILE A 62 -24.34 8.75 2.72
N ILE A 63 -24.22 9.87 3.44
CA ILE A 63 -22.96 10.57 3.67
C ILE A 63 -21.97 9.66 4.43
N PHE A 64 -22.44 9.00 5.48
CA PHE A 64 -21.63 8.06 6.25
C PHE A 64 -21.17 6.88 5.40
N GLY A 65 -22.09 6.26 4.64
CA GLY A 65 -21.76 5.17 3.72
C GLY A 65 -20.69 5.56 2.71
N LYS A 66 -20.84 6.72 2.04
CA LYS A 66 -19.83 7.25 1.11
C LYS A 66 -18.47 7.44 1.78
N SER A 67 -18.45 8.10 2.93
CA SER A 67 -17.21 8.36 3.66
C SER A 67 -16.52 7.06 4.12
N LEU A 68 -17.29 6.10 4.62
CA LEU A 68 -16.75 4.82 5.08
C LEU A 68 -16.19 3.98 3.91
N MET A 69 -16.88 3.94 2.78
CA MET A 69 -16.39 3.22 1.59
C MET A 69 -15.09 3.84 1.07
N LEU A 70 -15.03 5.17 0.92
CA LEU A 70 -13.79 5.85 0.49
C LEU A 70 -12.68 5.67 1.51
N SER A 71 -12.99 5.68 2.81
CA SER A 71 -11.98 5.48 3.84
C SER A 71 -11.34 4.09 3.77
N ILE A 72 -12.10 3.05 3.44
CA ILE A 72 -11.59 1.69 3.21
C ILE A 72 -10.65 1.68 2.00
N ALA A 73 -11.08 2.24 0.86
CA ALA A 73 -10.26 2.24 -0.36
C ALA A 73 -8.95 3.01 -0.18
N PHE A 74 -9.04 4.25 0.33
CA PHE A 74 -7.86 5.10 0.53
C PHE A 74 -6.88 4.48 1.52
N SER A 75 -7.38 3.98 2.66
CA SER A 75 -6.50 3.36 3.64
C SER A 75 -5.90 2.03 3.21
N ALA A 76 -6.55 1.28 2.33
CA ALA A 76 -5.96 0.09 1.72
C ALA A 76 -4.75 0.46 0.83
N SER A 77 -4.89 1.47 -0.03
CA SER A 77 -3.81 1.94 -0.90
C SER A 77 -2.68 2.58 -0.09
N ILE A 78 -3.01 3.47 0.86
CA ILE A 78 -2.02 4.16 1.71
C ILE A 78 -1.27 3.16 2.61
N GLY A 79 -1.98 2.16 3.17
CA GLY A 79 -1.35 1.13 4.01
C GLY A 79 -0.29 0.32 3.28
N GLY A 80 -0.54 -0.01 2.01
CA GLY A 80 0.43 -0.72 1.17
C GLY A 80 1.77 0.01 0.97
N ILE A 81 1.80 1.33 1.08
CA ILE A 81 3.03 2.13 0.97
C ILE A 81 4.01 1.83 2.12
N ALA A 82 3.50 1.49 3.29
CA ALA A 82 4.29 1.42 4.52
C ALA A 82 5.38 0.35 4.50
N THR A 83 5.17 -0.77 3.82
CA THR A 83 6.14 -1.88 3.78
C THR A 83 6.55 -2.20 2.35
N LEU A 84 7.69 -2.87 2.21
CA LEU A 84 8.19 -3.29 0.91
C LEU A 84 7.23 -4.27 0.21
N ILE A 85 6.56 -5.13 0.96
CA ILE A 85 5.64 -6.17 0.47
C ILE A 85 4.17 -5.70 0.38
N GLY A 86 3.84 -4.54 0.94
CA GLY A 86 2.44 -4.08 1.05
C GLY A 86 1.80 -3.78 -0.31
N THR A 87 2.59 -3.33 -1.29
CA THR A 87 2.10 -3.09 -2.64
C THR A 87 3.14 -3.48 -3.69
N PRO A 88 2.73 -4.07 -4.84
CA PRO A 88 3.65 -4.52 -5.88
C PRO A 88 4.64 -3.48 -6.42
N PRO A 89 4.27 -2.19 -6.61
CA PRO A 89 5.23 -1.15 -7.02
C PRO A 89 6.49 -1.08 -6.17
N ASN A 90 6.39 -1.27 -4.86
CA ASN A 90 7.54 -1.23 -3.95
C ASN A 90 8.54 -2.36 -4.24
N LEU A 91 8.03 -3.57 -4.50
CA LEU A 91 8.86 -4.72 -4.86
C LEU A 91 9.51 -4.55 -6.24
N VAL A 92 8.77 -4.01 -7.22
CA VAL A 92 9.32 -3.69 -8.55
C VAL A 92 10.45 -2.69 -8.44
N PHE A 93 10.28 -1.65 -7.63
CA PHE A 93 11.33 -0.66 -7.36
C PHE A 93 12.59 -1.34 -6.78
N ALA A 94 12.43 -2.17 -5.75
CA ALA A 94 13.56 -2.86 -5.13
C ALA A 94 14.27 -3.82 -6.13
N GLY A 95 13.49 -4.55 -6.94
CA GLY A 95 14.03 -5.46 -7.94
C GLY A 95 14.78 -4.75 -9.07
N ILE A 96 14.24 -3.64 -9.58
CA ILE A 96 14.90 -2.85 -10.63
C ILE A 96 16.19 -2.20 -10.10
N LEU A 97 16.20 -1.71 -8.86
CA LEU A 97 17.43 -1.20 -8.24
C LEU A 97 18.50 -2.27 -8.09
N GLN A 98 18.11 -3.48 -7.69
CA GLN A 98 19.04 -4.61 -7.59
C GLN A 98 19.60 -4.99 -8.97
N GLU A 99 18.77 -4.99 -10.01
CA GLU A 99 19.17 -5.34 -11.37
C GLU A 99 20.10 -4.29 -12.00
N ILE A 100 19.73 -3.01 -11.92
CA ILE A 100 20.47 -1.94 -12.61
C ILE A 100 21.72 -1.51 -11.84
N TYR A 101 21.62 -1.40 -10.52
CA TYR A 101 22.67 -0.80 -9.69
C TYR A 101 23.30 -1.75 -8.68
N ASN A 102 22.86 -3.00 -8.63
CA ASN A 102 23.26 -3.99 -7.62
C ASN A 102 23.08 -3.49 -6.18
N VAL A 103 22.01 -2.70 -5.95
CA VAL A 103 21.67 -2.13 -4.64
C VAL A 103 20.45 -2.81 -4.05
N GLU A 104 20.63 -3.45 -2.91
CA GLU A 104 19.53 -4.07 -2.15
C GLU A 104 18.81 -3.05 -1.27
N ILE A 105 17.48 -3.03 -1.36
CA ILE A 105 16.61 -2.31 -0.44
C ILE A 105 15.99 -3.30 0.53
N SER A 106 16.49 -3.35 1.77
CA SER A 106 15.94 -4.24 2.79
C SER A 106 14.54 -3.79 3.24
N PHE A 107 13.76 -4.75 3.76
CA PHE A 107 12.45 -4.48 4.34
C PHE A 107 12.50 -3.35 5.38
N LEU A 108 13.47 -3.37 6.28
CA LEU A 108 13.63 -2.35 7.32
C LEU A 108 13.95 -0.98 6.74
N LYS A 109 14.84 -0.90 5.73
CA LYS A 109 15.21 0.37 5.08
C LYS A 109 13.99 1.05 4.47
N TRP A 110 13.15 0.28 3.76
CA TRP A 110 11.89 0.80 3.24
C TRP A 110 10.92 1.17 4.35
N PHE A 111 10.72 0.30 5.35
CA PHE A 111 9.75 0.47 6.44
C PHE A 111 9.97 1.76 7.25
N ILE A 112 11.23 2.08 7.57
CA ILE A 112 11.58 3.31 8.31
C ILE A 112 11.15 4.57 7.55
N PHE A 113 11.14 4.53 6.22
CA PHE A 113 10.71 5.64 5.37
C PHE A 113 9.22 5.57 5.02
N GLY A 114 8.72 4.42 4.61
CA GLY A 114 7.35 4.23 4.12
C GLY A 114 6.28 4.34 5.21
N LEU A 115 6.56 3.82 6.41
CA LEU A 115 5.59 3.85 7.52
C LEU A 115 5.23 5.28 7.97
N PRO A 116 6.18 6.21 8.19
CA PRO A 116 5.84 7.61 8.50
C PRO A 116 4.98 8.30 7.44
N ILE A 117 5.26 8.04 6.15
CA ILE A 117 4.45 8.56 5.04
C ILE A 117 3.02 8.03 5.11
N SER A 118 2.87 6.71 5.29
CA SER A 118 1.57 6.08 5.42
C SER A 118 0.78 6.63 6.59
N ILE A 119 1.39 6.77 7.77
CA ILE A 119 0.74 7.36 8.95
C ILE A 119 0.29 8.79 8.68
N LEU A 120 1.14 9.62 8.09
CA LEU A 120 0.84 11.00 7.75
C LEU A 120 -0.34 11.09 6.77
N LEU A 121 -0.31 10.30 5.71
CA LEU A 121 -1.38 10.24 4.71
C LEU A 121 -2.71 9.73 5.32
N ILE A 122 -2.69 8.74 6.22
CA ILE A 122 -3.89 8.26 6.92
C ILE A 122 -4.50 9.36 7.80
N ILE A 123 -3.69 10.06 8.57
CA ILE A 123 -4.17 11.16 9.44
C ILE A 123 -4.80 12.27 8.58
N ILE A 124 -4.12 12.69 7.53
CA ILE A 124 -4.60 13.75 6.66
C ILE A 124 -5.86 13.32 5.89
N SER A 125 -5.88 12.09 5.37
CA SER A 125 -7.04 11.52 4.69
C SER A 125 -8.25 11.44 5.63
N TRP A 126 -8.05 11.01 6.87
CA TRP A 126 -9.11 10.99 7.88
C TRP A 126 -9.65 12.38 8.19
N LEU A 127 -8.77 13.35 8.44
CA LEU A 127 -9.16 14.74 8.68
C LEU A 127 -9.91 15.32 7.49
N TYR A 128 -9.42 15.07 6.29
CA TYR A 128 -10.04 15.51 5.05
C TYR A 128 -11.43 14.89 4.87
N LEU A 129 -11.56 13.56 4.94
CA LEU A 129 -12.83 12.88 4.76
C LEU A 129 -13.86 13.27 5.82
N THR A 130 -13.43 13.44 7.08
CA THR A 130 -14.39 13.64 8.20
C THR A 130 -14.67 15.09 8.54
N ARG A 131 -13.91 16.06 8.03
CA ARG A 131 -14.10 17.48 8.34
C ARG A 131 -14.35 18.35 7.12
N ILE A 132 -13.83 17.98 5.95
CA ILE A 132 -13.89 18.80 4.73
C ILE A 132 -14.84 18.17 3.70
N ALA A 133 -14.58 16.92 3.30
CA ALA A 133 -15.35 16.25 2.25
C ALA A 133 -16.76 15.90 2.70
N PHE A 134 -16.91 15.41 3.93
CA PHE A 134 -18.19 14.98 4.50
C PHE A 134 -18.42 15.63 5.88
N ASN A 135 -19.54 16.31 6.02
CA ASN A 135 -19.91 16.94 7.29
C ASN A 135 -20.97 16.10 8.00
N PHE A 136 -20.60 15.53 9.15
CA PHE A 136 -21.48 14.71 9.99
C PHE A 136 -22.14 15.57 11.05
N LYS A 137 -23.47 15.60 11.04
CA LYS A 137 -24.28 16.24 12.11
C LYS A 137 -24.40 15.32 13.31
N GLN A 138 -24.60 14.03 13.10
CA GLN A 138 -24.65 13.02 14.13
C GLN A 138 -23.23 12.74 14.67
N LYS A 139 -23.06 12.90 15.98
CA LYS A 139 -21.75 12.73 16.62
C LYS A 139 -21.55 11.34 17.22
N GLU A 140 -22.61 10.69 17.69
CA GLU A 140 -22.54 9.38 18.36
C GLU A 140 -23.36 8.33 17.63
N PHE A 141 -22.82 7.13 17.55
CA PHE A 141 -23.45 5.94 16.97
C PHE A 141 -23.18 4.74 17.88
N LYS A 142 -23.93 4.66 18.98
CA LYS A 142 -23.78 3.59 20.00
C LYS A 142 -24.11 2.20 19.46
N GLU A 143 -25.05 2.11 18.53
CA GLU A 143 -25.48 0.86 17.90
C GLU A 143 -24.40 0.26 17.00
N GLY A 144 -23.50 1.09 16.44
CA GLY A 144 -22.34 0.62 15.70
C GLY A 144 -21.36 -0.17 16.56
N GLU A 145 -21.22 0.17 17.84
CA GLU A 145 -20.41 -0.61 18.78
C GLU A 145 -21.00 -2.01 19.03
N ILE A 146 -22.32 -2.07 19.14
CA ILE A 146 -23.03 -3.34 19.34
C ILE A 146 -22.79 -4.26 18.14
N GLU A 147 -22.88 -3.72 16.92
CA GLU A 147 -22.65 -4.50 15.71
C GLU A 147 -21.21 -4.98 15.60
N ILE A 148 -20.23 -4.13 15.90
CA ILE A 148 -18.81 -4.52 15.94
C ILE A 148 -18.58 -5.64 16.96
N LYS A 149 -19.23 -5.55 18.15
CA LYS A 149 -19.17 -6.62 19.16
C LYS A 149 -19.84 -7.91 18.69
N ASN A 150 -20.98 -7.80 18.00
CA ASN A 150 -21.67 -8.96 17.42
C ASN A 150 -20.79 -9.66 16.38
N GLU A 151 -20.18 -8.91 15.46
CA GLU A 151 -19.24 -9.47 14.47
C GLU A 151 -18.00 -10.09 15.14
N LEU A 152 -17.47 -9.47 16.21
CA LEU A 152 -16.39 -10.07 17.00
C LEU A 152 -16.79 -11.39 17.65
N ASN A 153 -18.01 -11.45 18.20
CA ASN A 153 -18.51 -12.68 18.84
C ASN A 153 -18.76 -13.81 17.85
N LYS A 154 -19.18 -13.49 16.61
CA LYS A 154 -19.35 -14.49 15.53
C LYS A 154 -18.04 -15.18 15.14
N LEU A 155 -16.89 -14.51 15.27
CA LEU A 155 -15.59 -15.13 14.96
C LEU A 155 -15.21 -16.25 15.93
N GLY A 156 -15.76 -16.27 17.14
CA GLY A 156 -15.47 -17.30 18.14
C GLY A 156 -14.02 -17.22 18.69
N LYS A 157 -13.53 -18.36 19.19
CA LYS A 157 -12.16 -18.47 19.72
C LYS A 157 -11.18 -18.78 18.59
N ILE A 158 -9.99 -18.16 18.66
CA ILE A 158 -8.90 -18.39 17.71
C ILE A 158 -8.55 -19.89 17.70
N SER A 159 -8.57 -20.49 16.52
CA SER A 159 -8.22 -21.89 16.30
C SER A 159 -6.71 -22.15 16.48
N TYR A 160 -6.32 -23.41 16.52
CA TYR A 160 -4.91 -23.80 16.56
C TYR A 160 -4.19 -23.34 15.27
N GLU A 161 -4.81 -23.58 14.12
CA GLU A 161 -4.31 -23.24 12.80
C GLU A 161 -4.07 -21.72 12.65
N GLU A 162 -5.05 -20.93 13.07
CA GLU A 162 -4.92 -19.45 13.08
C GLU A 162 -3.76 -18.98 13.97
N LYS A 163 -3.56 -19.62 15.14
CA LYS A 163 -2.42 -19.30 16.01
C LYS A 163 -1.08 -19.64 15.36
N VAL A 164 -0.99 -20.78 14.68
CA VAL A 164 0.25 -21.21 13.99
C VAL A 164 0.57 -20.23 12.86
N VAL A 165 -0.41 -19.91 12.00
CA VAL A 165 -0.24 -18.96 10.91
C VAL A 165 0.17 -17.57 11.47
N LEU A 166 -0.52 -17.11 12.51
CA LEU A 166 -0.19 -15.83 13.16
C LEU A 166 1.24 -15.82 13.74
N SER A 167 1.66 -16.95 14.35
CA SER A 167 3.01 -17.08 14.90
C SER A 167 4.07 -17.00 13.80
N VAL A 168 3.89 -17.78 12.71
CA VAL A 168 4.80 -17.74 11.55
C VAL A 168 4.85 -16.34 10.96
N PHE A 169 3.70 -15.69 10.79
CA PHE A 169 3.60 -14.33 10.29
C PHE A 169 4.37 -13.32 11.16
N ILE A 170 4.18 -13.35 12.48
CA ILE A 170 4.91 -12.47 13.42
C ILE A 170 6.41 -12.75 13.37
N LEU A 171 6.81 -14.02 13.33
CA LEU A 171 8.23 -14.41 13.24
C LEU A 171 8.86 -13.90 11.94
N THR A 172 8.16 -14.01 10.81
CA THR A 172 8.64 -13.46 9.53
C THR A 172 8.86 -11.95 9.61
N GLY A 173 7.87 -11.20 10.12
CA GLY A 173 7.98 -9.75 10.27
C GLY A 173 9.11 -9.34 11.23
N MET A 174 9.27 -10.04 12.35
CA MET A 174 10.37 -9.80 13.28
C MET A 174 11.73 -10.13 12.63
N ALA A 175 11.83 -11.22 11.87
CA ALA A 175 13.04 -11.59 11.17
C ALA A 175 13.45 -10.54 10.13
N TRP A 176 12.50 -10.04 9.32
CA TRP A 176 12.75 -8.96 8.35
C TRP A 176 13.23 -7.66 9.03
N ILE A 177 12.59 -7.27 10.13
CA ILE A 177 12.97 -6.05 10.87
C ILE A 177 14.35 -6.22 11.49
N SER A 178 14.64 -7.39 12.10
CA SER A 178 15.89 -7.63 12.83
C SER A 178 17.05 -8.06 11.93
N ARG A 179 16.82 -8.41 10.67
CA ARG A 179 17.82 -8.95 9.76
C ARG A 179 19.08 -8.09 9.71
N SER A 180 18.95 -6.82 9.38
CA SER A 180 20.09 -5.95 9.11
C SER A 180 20.98 -5.68 10.33
N PHE A 181 20.44 -5.69 11.55
CA PHE A 181 21.19 -5.35 12.75
C PHE A 181 21.46 -6.54 13.69
N LEU A 182 20.79 -7.69 13.49
CA LEU A 182 20.94 -8.85 14.35
C LEU A 182 21.27 -10.12 13.54
N LEU A 183 20.41 -10.54 12.62
CA LEU A 183 20.55 -11.86 11.97
C LEU A 183 21.76 -11.91 11.03
N ASN A 184 22.09 -10.84 10.33
CA ASN A 184 23.25 -10.81 9.44
C ASN A 184 24.59 -10.85 10.19
N ILE A 185 24.62 -10.63 11.52
CA ILE A 185 25.81 -10.84 12.33
C ILE A 185 26.16 -12.34 12.38
N PHE A 186 25.14 -13.21 12.44
CA PHE A 186 25.31 -14.67 12.53
C PHE A 186 25.30 -15.35 11.17
N ILE A 187 24.50 -14.83 10.22
CA ILE A 187 24.31 -15.38 8.88
C ILE A 187 24.40 -14.22 7.87
N PRO A 188 25.61 -13.83 7.42
CA PRO A 188 25.81 -12.67 6.55
C PRO A 188 25.08 -12.75 5.19
N SER A 189 24.87 -13.96 4.66
CA SER A 189 24.19 -14.21 3.38
C SER A 189 22.67 -14.28 3.49
N LEU A 190 22.08 -14.04 4.67
CA LEU A 190 20.64 -14.08 4.85
C LEU A 190 20.01 -12.82 4.27
N ASP A 191 19.09 -12.99 3.32
CA ASP A 191 18.28 -11.92 2.72
C ASP A 191 16.79 -12.05 3.09
N ASP A 192 15.98 -11.05 2.70
CA ASP A 192 14.55 -11.02 3.00
C ASP A 192 13.80 -12.13 2.25
N THR A 193 14.28 -12.55 1.09
CA THR A 193 13.70 -13.63 0.27
C THR A 193 13.89 -14.99 0.94
N ILE A 194 15.08 -15.25 1.44
CA ILE A 194 15.40 -16.49 2.18
C ILE A 194 14.51 -16.61 3.42
N ILE A 195 14.33 -15.52 4.19
CA ILE A 195 13.43 -15.49 5.35
C ILE A 195 12.00 -15.83 4.92
N ALA A 196 11.48 -15.19 3.85
CA ALA A 196 10.15 -15.44 3.34
C ALA A 196 9.97 -16.90 2.90
N LEU A 197 10.95 -17.46 2.18
CA LEU A 197 10.92 -18.85 1.72
C LEU A 197 10.93 -19.84 2.88
N ILE A 198 11.82 -19.66 3.87
CA ILE A 198 11.88 -20.55 5.04
C ILE A 198 10.54 -20.52 5.79
N CYS A 199 9.98 -19.34 6.05
CA CYS A 199 8.71 -19.18 6.74
C CYS A 199 7.53 -19.74 5.92
N GLY A 200 7.49 -19.47 4.60
CA GLY A 200 6.46 -19.99 3.71
C GLY A 200 6.50 -21.52 3.61
N VAL A 201 7.67 -22.12 3.40
CA VAL A 201 7.86 -23.58 3.33
C VAL A 201 7.52 -24.24 4.67
N SER A 202 7.79 -23.59 5.81
CA SER A 202 7.43 -24.12 7.12
C SER A 202 5.94 -24.43 7.26
N LEU A 203 5.05 -23.65 6.62
CA LEU A 203 3.60 -23.89 6.64
C LEU A 203 3.19 -25.20 5.95
N PHE A 204 3.98 -25.66 4.97
CA PHE A 204 3.77 -26.99 4.36
C PHE A 204 4.24 -28.15 5.23
N LEU A 205 5.11 -27.88 6.22
CA LEU A 205 5.62 -28.90 7.14
C LEU A 205 4.79 -29.00 8.41
N LEU A 206 4.18 -27.90 8.85
CA LEU A 206 3.37 -27.84 10.06
C LEU A 206 2.02 -28.54 9.86
N LYS A 207 1.58 -29.29 10.88
CA LYS A 207 0.37 -30.12 10.84
C LYS A 207 -0.82 -29.40 11.48
N THR A 208 -2.01 -29.61 10.96
CA THR A 208 -3.27 -29.21 11.60
C THR A 208 -3.58 -30.05 12.81
N LYS A 209 -4.37 -29.53 13.73
CA LYS A 209 -4.87 -30.23 14.92
C LYS A 209 -6.32 -30.63 14.70
N ASN A 210 -6.57 -31.42 13.64
CA ASN A 210 -7.94 -31.80 13.28
C ASN A 210 -8.48 -32.90 14.22
N LYS A 211 -9.72 -32.75 14.71
CA LYS A 211 -10.40 -33.70 15.60
C LYS A 211 -10.66 -35.08 14.95
N ASN A 212 -10.61 -35.18 13.63
CA ASN A 212 -10.94 -36.37 12.87
C ASN A 212 -9.72 -37.23 12.48
N GLY A 213 -8.54 -36.99 13.07
CA GLY A 213 -7.36 -37.87 12.87
C GLY A 213 -6.64 -37.74 11.53
N PHE A 214 -7.15 -36.98 10.57
CA PHE A 214 -6.43 -36.63 9.34
C PHE A 214 -5.36 -35.57 9.63
N LYS A 215 -4.11 -35.93 9.33
CA LYS A 215 -2.95 -35.04 9.51
C LYS A 215 -2.76 -34.16 8.28
N GLU A 216 -3.72 -33.27 8.02
CA GLU A 216 -3.57 -32.24 6.99
C GLU A 216 -2.45 -31.27 7.35
N ARG A 217 -1.93 -30.59 6.37
CA ARG A 217 -0.92 -29.52 6.56
C ARG A 217 -1.62 -28.18 6.69
N ILE A 218 -0.97 -27.23 7.35
CA ILE A 218 -1.48 -25.83 7.48
C ILE A 218 -1.64 -25.21 6.10
N MET A 219 -0.68 -25.43 5.21
CA MET A 219 -0.73 -25.04 3.81
C MET A 219 -0.70 -26.30 2.93
N ASN A 220 -1.56 -26.37 1.95
CA ASN A 220 -1.54 -27.38 0.89
C ASN A 220 -1.16 -26.76 -0.45
N TRP A 221 -0.83 -27.60 -1.44
CA TRP A 221 -0.40 -27.12 -2.76
C TRP A 221 -1.56 -26.47 -3.54
N GLU A 222 -2.78 -26.95 -3.37
CA GLU A 222 -3.98 -26.41 -4.02
C GLU A 222 -4.27 -24.96 -3.61
N ASP A 223 -3.96 -24.57 -2.37
CA ASP A 223 -4.07 -23.20 -1.90
C ASP A 223 -2.87 -22.38 -2.35
N ALA A 224 -1.67 -22.93 -2.34
CA ALA A 224 -0.46 -22.24 -2.76
C ALA A 224 -0.49 -21.83 -4.25
N VAL A 225 -1.06 -22.66 -5.14
CA VAL A 225 -1.16 -22.30 -6.57
C VAL A 225 -2.17 -21.18 -6.86
N LYS A 226 -3.01 -20.80 -5.91
CA LYS A 226 -3.92 -19.64 -6.04
C LYS A 226 -3.22 -18.29 -5.92
N LEU A 227 -1.90 -18.27 -5.77
CA LEU A 227 -1.10 -17.04 -5.81
C LEU A 227 -1.38 -16.25 -7.09
N PRO A 228 -1.32 -14.92 -7.03
CA PRO A 228 -1.56 -14.07 -8.19
C PRO A 228 -0.36 -14.07 -9.14
N TRP A 229 -0.16 -15.17 -9.88
CA TRP A 229 0.95 -15.37 -10.83
C TRP A 229 1.12 -14.26 -11.85
N GLY A 230 0.03 -13.55 -12.19
CA GLY A 230 0.07 -12.38 -13.05
C GLY A 230 0.99 -11.27 -12.55
N VAL A 231 1.18 -11.14 -11.23
CA VAL A 231 2.13 -10.17 -10.65
C VAL A 231 3.56 -10.53 -11.01
N LEU A 232 3.92 -11.83 -10.94
CA LEU A 232 5.26 -12.30 -11.30
C LEU A 232 5.54 -12.14 -12.81
N LEU A 233 4.54 -12.44 -13.66
CA LEU A 233 4.66 -12.23 -15.11
C LEU A 233 4.83 -10.75 -15.47
N LEU A 234 4.08 -9.88 -14.80
CA LEU A 234 4.17 -8.45 -15.03
C LEU A 234 5.51 -7.87 -14.54
N PHE A 235 6.02 -8.37 -13.40
CA PHE A 235 7.35 -8.02 -12.90
C PHE A 235 8.45 -8.48 -13.88
N GLY A 236 8.44 -9.75 -14.30
CA GLY A 236 9.40 -10.26 -15.29
C GLY A 236 9.32 -9.54 -16.62
N GLY A 237 8.11 -9.20 -17.09
CA GLY A 237 7.90 -8.36 -18.28
C GLY A 237 8.48 -6.96 -18.12
N GLY A 238 8.34 -6.35 -16.92
CA GLY A 238 8.96 -5.06 -16.60
C GLY A 238 10.49 -5.10 -16.67
N LEU A 239 11.11 -6.16 -16.11
CA LEU A 239 12.57 -6.35 -16.21
C LEU A 239 13.03 -6.59 -17.66
N ALA A 240 12.29 -7.37 -18.44
CA ALA A 240 12.58 -7.57 -19.86
C ALA A 240 12.49 -6.27 -20.67
N ILE A 241 11.51 -5.40 -20.36
CA ILE A 241 11.40 -4.07 -20.95
C ILE A 241 12.62 -3.22 -20.53
N ALA A 242 13.01 -3.25 -19.25
CA ALA A 242 14.16 -2.52 -18.74
C ALA A 242 15.44 -2.89 -19.51
N GLU A 243 15.70 -4.18 -19.69
CA GLU A 243 16.81 -4.68 -20.49
C GLU A 243 16.71 -4.24 -21.96
N GLY A 244 15.50 -4.31 -22.54
CA GLY A 244 15.24 -3.82 -23.90
C GLY A 244 15.54 -2.32 -24.06
N PHE A 245 15.21 -1.48 -23.08
CA PHE A 245 15.54 -0.04 -23.08
C PHE A 245 17.05 0.20 -23.01
N GLN A 246 17.77 -0.57 -22.20
CA GLN A 246 19.24 -0.45 -22.08
C GLN A 246 19.93 -0.93 -23.34
N SER A 247 19.64 -2.14 -23.79
CA SER A 247 20.33 -2.79 -24.93
C SER A 247 20.05 -2.09 -26.27
N SER A 248 18.87 -1.50 -26.46
CA SER A 248 18.51 -0.73 -27.66
C SER A 248 19.08 0.68 -27.69
N GLY A 249 19.60 1.20 -26.56
CA GLY A 249 20.00 2.60 -26.41
C GLY A 249 18.82 3.57 -26.29
N LEU A 250 17.59 3.09 -26.23
CA LEU A 250 16.39 3.93 -26.13
C LEU A 250 16.37 4.72 -24.81
N ALA A 251 16.87 4.12 -23.72
CA ALA A 251 17.02 4.81 -22.45
C ALA A 251 17.89 6.06 -22.59
N ASN A 252 19.05 5.94 -23.25
CA ASN A 252 19.96 7.06 -23.48
C ASN A 252 19.33 8.11 -24.40
N TRP A 253 18.63 7.69 -25.47
CA TRP A 253 17.95 8.62 -26.38
C TRP A 253 16.86 9.44 -25.66
N ILE A 254 16.06 8.82 -24.80
CA ILE A 254 15.05 9.52 -23.97
C ILE A 254 15.77 10.49 -23.03
N ALA A 255 16.81 10.01 -22.36
CA ALA A 255 17.58 10.78 -21.41
C ALA A 255 18.25 12.00 -22.07
N ASP A 256 18.85 11.87 -23.26
CA ASP A 256 19.41 12.99 -24.03
C ASP A 256 18.35 14.05 -24.39
N ASN A 257 17.12 13.63 -24.70
CA ASN A 257 16.03 14.57 -24.92
C ASN A 257 15.56 15.27 -23.64
N LEU A 258 15.74 14.64 -22.49
CA LEU A 258 15.43 15.21 -21.18
C LEU A 258 16.53 16.16 -20.69
N THR A 259 17.71 16.21 -21.31
CA THR A 259 18.75 17.24 -21.03
C THR A 259 18.23 18.67 -21.24
N LYS A 260 17.18 18.84 -22.03
CA LYS A 260 16.46 20.13 -22.16
C LYS A 260 15.83 20.59 -20.85
N LEU A 261 15.70 19.72 -19.86
CA LEU A 261 15.29 20.03 -18.50
C LEU A 261 16.47 20.54 -17.63
N ASN A 262 17.71 20.48 -18.13
CA ASN A 262 18.87 21.06 -17.48
C ASN A 262 18.63 22.59 -17.33
N GLY A 263 18.56 23.03 -16.08
CA GLY A 263 18.22 24.42 -15.73
C GLY A 263 16.97 24.55 -14.87
N PHE A 264 16.14 23.51 -14.78
CA PHE A 264 15.05 23.46 -13.80
C PHE A 264 15.57 22.93 -12.46
N SER A 265 15.04 23.49 -11.35
CA SER A 265 15.38 22.99 -10.03
C SER A 265 14.86 21.56 -9.82
N LEU A 266 15.59 20.74 -9.04
CA LEU A 266 15.19 19.36 -8.71
C LEU A 266 13.76 19.29 -8.15
N ILE A 267 13.32 20.26 -7.39
CA ILE A 267 11.95 20.35 -6.86
C ILE A 267 10.91 20.39 -7.99
N ILE A 268 11.16 21.15 -9.05
CA ILE A 268 10.24 21.25 -10.20
C ILE A 268 10.20 19.92 -10.95
N ILE A 269 11.36 19.32 -11.20
CA ILE A 269 11.46 18.00 -11.86
C ILE A 269 10.69 16.94 -11.06
N LEU A 270 10.91 16.88 -9.75
CA LEU A 270 10.20 15.97 -8.86
C LEU A 270 8.69 16.21 -8.88
N MET A 271 8.25 17.46 -8.80
CA MET A 271 6.83 17.81 -8.83
C MET A 271 6.19 17.33 -10.13
N VAL A 272 6.85 17.51 -11.26
CA VAL A 272 6.35 17.05 -12.57
C VAL A 272 6.28 15.53 -12.62
N VAL A 273 7.33 14.83 -12.19
CA VAL A 273 7.37 13.35 -12.18
C VAL A 273 6.27 12.81 -11.24
N ILE A 274 6.18 13.32 -10.02
CA ILE A 274 5.18 12.90 -9.03
C ILE A 274 3.78 13.12 -9.56
N ALA A 275 3.48 14.31 -10.12
CA ALA A 275 2.17 14.62 -10.66
C ALA A 275 1.83 13.76 -11.89
N ALA A 276 2.76 13.63 -12.83
CA ALA A 276 2.57 12.83 -14.03
C ALA A 276 2.28 11.36 -13.68
N VAL A 277 3.06 10.75 -12.80
CA VAL A 277 2.84 9.36 -12.36
C VAL A 277 1.53 9.22 -11.59
N ASN A 278 1.22 10.15 -10.69
CA ASN A 278 0.00 10.14 -9.89
C ASN A 278 -1.27 10.17 -10.78
N PHE A 279 -1.30 11.03 -11.79
CA PHE A 279 -2.45 11.08 -12.70
C PHE A 279 -2.46 9.97 -13.75
N LEU A 280 -1.28 9.50 -14.20
CA LEU A 280 -1.19 8.37 -15.12
C LEU A 280 -1.73 7.08 -14.49
N THR A 281 -1.40 6.83 -13.22
CA THR A 281 -1.84 5.63 -12.51
C THR A 281 -3.35 5.60 -12.24
N GLU A 282 -4.07 6.70 -12.39
CA GLU A 282 -5.55 6.73 -12.33
C GLU A 282 -6.21 5.96 -13.47
N ILE A 283 -5.55 5.86 -14.61
CA ILE A 283 -6.07 5.19 -15.83
C ILE A 283 -5.27 3.95 -16.20
N THR A 284 -4.15 3.70 -15.53
CA THR A 284 -3.29 2.54 -15.74
C THR A 284 -3.10 1.76 -14.44
N SER A 285 -2.59 0.54 -14.51
CA SER A 285 -2.23 -0.23 -13.31
C SER A 285 -0.99 0.36 -12.63
N ASN A 286 -1.02 0.54 -11.29
CA ASN A 286 0.12 1.01 -10.51
C ASN A 286 1.40 0.22 -10.81
N LEU A 287 1.29 -1.11 -10.87
CA LEU A 287 2.40 -2.01 -11.13
C LEU A 287 2.94 -1.82 -12.55
N ALA A 288 2.07 -1.77 -13.57
CA ALA A 288 2.50 -1.57 -14.96
C ALA A 288 3.14 -0.20 -15.15
N THR A 289 2.59 0.85 -14.54
CA THR A 289 3.15 2.21 -14.58
C THR A 289 4.58 2.22 -14.07
N ILE A 290 4.85 1.60 -12.93
CA ILE A 290 6.17 1.58 -12.32
C ILE A 290 7.13 0.69 -13.08
N ALA A 291 6.71 -0.51 -13.50
CA ALA A 291 7.55 -1.40 -14.31
C ALA A 291 8.02 -0.75 -15.62
N MET A 292 7.19 0.12 -16.21
CA MET A 292 7.54 0.85 -17.43
C MET A 292 8.41 2.09 -17.16
N LEU A 293 8.10 2.86 -16.09
CA LEU A 293 8.75 4.15 -15.89
C LEU A 293 10.09 4.07 -15.15
N LEU A 294 10.29 3.12 -14.23
CA LEU A 294 11.53 3.05 -13.47
C LEU A 294 12.77 2.82 -14.35
N PRO A 295 12.75 1.93 -15.37
CA PRO A 295 13.87 1.77 -16.29
C PRO A 295 14.22 3.04 -17.08
N ILE A 296 13.27 3.97 -17.24
CA ILE A 296 13.48 5.27 -17.88
C ILE A 296 14.01 6.29 -16.87
N LEU A 297 13.44 6.32 -15.66
CA LEU A 297 13.80 7.28 -14.62
C LEU A 297 15.20 7.04 -14.05
N ALA A 298 15.66 5.79 -14.03
CA ALA A 298 16.98 5.42 -13.54
C ALA A 298 18.10 6.12 -14.34
N PRO A 299 18.24 5.93 -15.66
CA PRO A 299 19.25 6.66 -16.45
C PRO A 299 18.96 8.16 -16.54
N THR A 300 17.68 8.59 -16.50
CA THR A 300 17.32 10.01 -16.48
C THR A 300 17.93 10.72 -15.27
N ALA A 301 17.89 10.10 -14.08
CA ALA A 301 18.50 10.67 -12.88
C ALA A 301 20.00 10.87 -13.04
N ILE A 302 20.70 9.91 -13.68
CA ILE A 302 22.14 10.01 -13.95
C ILE A 302 22.45 11.24 -14.83
N ILE A 303 21.70 11.43 -15.91
CA ILE A 303 21.89 12.56 -16.84
C ILE A 303 21.58 13.91 -16.20
N LEU A 304 20.61 13.93 -15.28
CA LEU A 304 20.26 15.13 -14.52
C LEU A 304 21.22 15.41 -13.35
N ASP A 305 22.25 14.57 -13.19
CA ASP A 305 23.25 14.64 -12.10
C ASP A 305 22.58 14.63 -10.70
N VAL A 306 21.58 13.75 -10.56
CA VAL A 306 20.86 13.51 -9.29
C VAL A 306 20.86 12.04 -8.90
N HIS A 307 20.79 11.78 -7.62
CA HIS A 307 20.75 10.40 -7.13
C HIS A 307 19.49 9.66 -7.62
N PRO A 308 19.59 8.46 -8.26
CA PRO A 308 18.46 7.74 -8.83
C PRO A 308 17.32 7.45 -7.83
N PHE A 309 17.62 7.26 -6.55
CA PHE A 309 16.60 7.05 -5.52
C PHE A 309 15.54 8.15 -5.51
N ILE A 310 15.93 9.40 -5.76
CA ILE A 310 15.01 10.54 -5.71
C ILE A 310 13.87 10.39 -6.70
N LEU A 311 14.18 10.14 -7.99
CA LEU A 311 13.16 10.01 -9.02
C LEU A 311 12.40 8.68 -8.92
N MET A 312 13.12 7.59 -8.63
CA MET A 312 12.53 6.26 -8.60
C MET A 312 11.59 6.08 -7.39
N VAL A 313 11.97 6.52 -6.19
CA VAL A 313 11.10 6.46 -5.00
C VAL A 313 9.91 7.39 -5.17
N ALA A 314 10.12 8.61 -5.71
CA ALA A 314 9.03 9.54 -5.98
C ALA A 314 7.96 8.92 -6.90
N ALA A 315 8.36 8.30 -7.99
CA ALA A 315 7.46 7.62 -8.92
C ALA A 315 6.74 6.43 -8.22
N THR A 316 7.48 5.60 -7.48
CA THR A 316 6.95 4.41 -6.80
C THR A 316 5.86 4.76 -5.80
N LEU A 317 6.09 5.77 -4.97
CA LEU A 317 5.08 6.25 -4.00
C LEU A 317 3.88 6.87 -4.70
N SER A 318 4.13 7.68 -5.75
CA SER A 318 3.07 8.36 -6.50
C SER A 318 2.13 7.38 -7.20
N ALA A 319 2.67 6.31 -7.76
CA ALA A 319 1.86 5.26 -8.39
C ALA A 319 0.91 4.55 -7.42
N SER A 320 1.23 4.53 -6.13
CA SER A 320 0.37 3.94 -5.10
C SER A 320 -0.71 4.90 -4.56
N CYS A 321 -0.69 6.17 -4.99
CA CYS A 321 -1.59 7.23 -4.55
C CYS A 321 -2.64 7.59 -5.61
N ALA A 322 -3.48 6.64 -6.02
CA ALA A 322 -4.58 6.83 -6.96
C ALA A 322 -5.92 6.75 -6.24
N PHE A 323 -6.60 7.88 -6.10
CA PHE A 323 -7.79 8.01 -5.25
C PHE A 323 -9.06 8.43 -5.98
N MET A 324 -8.98 8.72 -7.32
CA MET A 324 -10.09 9.33 -8.05
C MET A 324 -11.02 8.32 -8.72
N LEU A 325 -10.48 7.35 -9.45
CA LEU A 325 -11.27 6.51 -10.33
C LEU A 325 -11.46 5.09 -9.79
N PRO A 326 -12.64 4.46 -10.02
CA PRO A 326 -12.85 3.06 -9.67
C PRO A 326 -11.86 2.11 -10.34
N VAL A 327 -11.44 2.42 -11.57
CA VAL A 327 -10.52 1.60 -12.37
C VAL A 327 -9.06 1.75 -11.92
N ALA A 328 -8.72 2.81 -11.20
CA ALA A 328 -7.35 3.12 -10.82
C ALA A 328 -6.71 2.04 -9.93
N THR A 329 -7.46 1.56 -8.95
CA THR A 329 -6.98 0.51 -8.04
C THR A 329 -8.07 -0.52 -7.74
N PRO A 330 -7.70 -1.80 -7.50
CA PRO A 330 -8.67 -2.80 -7.08
C PRO A 330 -9.47 -2.41 -5.81
N PRO A 331 -8.89 -1.80 -4.76
CA PRO A 331 -9.67 -1.28 -3.64
C PRO A 331 -10.76 -0.29 -4.03
N ASN A 332 -10.47 0.64 -4.96
CA ASN A 332 -11.45 1.59 -5.48
C ASN A 332 -12.60 0.86 -6.19
N ALA A 333 -12.29 -0.14 -7.04
CA ALA A 333 -13.29 -0.96 -7.71
C ALA A 333 -14.17 -1.73 -6.72
N VAL A 334 -13.57 -2.33 -5.69
CA VAL A 334 -14.26 -3.10 -4.64
C VAL A 334 -15.28 -2.20 -3.91
N VAL A 335 -14.87 -1.03 -3.45
CA VAL A 335 -15.81 -0.14 -2.72
C VAL A 335 -16.85 0.49 -3.63
N PHE A 336 -16.52 0.74 -4.90
CA PHE A 336 -17.47 1.20 -5.90
C PHE A 336 -18.60 0.18 -6.12
N GLY A 337 -18.27 -1.12 -6.14
CA GLY A 337 -19.24 -2.22 -6.21
C GLY A 337 -20.23 -2.28 -5.05
N SER A 338 -20.02 -1.54 -3.96
CA SER A 338 -20.96 -1.41 -2.83
C SER A 338 -22.25 -0.68 -3.15
N ASN A 339 -22.32 0.04 -4.28
CA ASN A 339 -23.42 0.92 -4.69
C ASN A 339 -23.67 2.15 -3.80
N TYR A 340 -22.80 2.46 -2.84
CA TYR A 340 -22.85 3.70 -2.06
C TYR A 340 -22.24 4.89 -2.79
N LEU A 341 -21.35 4.66 -3.74
CA LEU A 341 -20.55 5.67 -4.43
C LEU A 341 -20.96 5.82 -5.89
N LYS A 342 -20.94 7.07 -6.38
CA LYS A 342 -20.95 7.39 -7.79
C LYS A 342 -19.51 7.77 -8.22
N ILE A 343 -19.20 7.63 -9.51
CA ILE A 343 -17.88 8.06 -10.05
C ILE A 343 -17.63 9.54 -9.71
N SER A 344 -18.65 10.39 -9.83
CA SER A 344 -18.54 11.81 -9.48
C SER A 344 -18.19 12.07 -8.02
N ASP A 345 -18.65 11.22 -7.09
CA ASP A 345 -18.29 11.32 -5.68
C ASP A 345 -16.80 10.97 -5.49
N MET A 346 -16.33 9.91 -6.14
CA MET A 346 -14.94 9.46 -6.07
C MET A 346 -14.00 10.50 -6.67
N VAL A 347 -14.29 10.98 -7.87
CA VAL A 347 -13.45 12.00 -8.53
C VAL A 347 -13.38 13.28 -7.70
N ARG A 348 -14.53 13.79 -7.21
CA ARG A 348 -14.56 15.03 -6.43
C ARG A 348 -13.74 14.95 -5.14
N VAL A 349 -13.81 13.80 -4.47
CA VAL A 349 -13.07 13.60 -3.20
C VAL A 349 -11.63 13.19 -3.49
N GLY A 350 -11.41 12.32 -4.48
CA GLY A 350 -10.11 11.77 -4.80
C GLY A 350 -9.12 12.79 -5.36
N ILE A 351 -9.57 13.74 -6.19
CA ILE A 351 -8.68 14.74 -6.78
C ILE A 351 -7.92 15.57 -5.74
N LEU A 352 -8.59 15.95 -4.65
CA LEU A 352 -7.92 16.69 -3.58
C LEU A 352 -6.94 15.78 -2.81
N MET A 353 -7.29 14.50 -2.61
CA MET A 353 -6.35 13.53 -2.03
C MET A 353 -5.13 13.29 -2.92
N ASN A 354 -5.29 13.25 -4.24
CA ASN A 354 -4.18 13.16 -5.18
C ASN A 354 -3.25 14.39 -5.03
N LEU A 355 -3.82 15.61 -5.03
CA LEU A 355 -3.03 16.84 -4.85
C LEU A 355 -2.31 16.88 -3.50
N ILE A 356 -2.98 16.48 -2.42
CA ILE A 356 -2.37 16.37 -1.09
C ILE A 356 -1.22 15.36 -1.10
N SER A 357 -1.42 14.18 -1.70
CA SER A 357 -0.38 13.16 -1.76
C SER A 357 0.83 13.62 -2.58
N ILE A 358 0.63 14.34 -3.69
CA ILE A 358 1.71 14.93 -4.49
C ILE A 358 2.60 15.83 -3.62
N ILE A 359 1.99 16.72 -2.84
CA ILE A 359 2.72 17.65 -1.97
C ILE A 359 3.47 16.89 -0.87
N ILE A 360 2.82 15.90 -0.24
CA ILE A 360 3.44 15.12 0.84
C ILE A 360 4.61 14.30 0.31
N ILE A 361 4.43 13.60 -0.83
CA ILE A 361 5.49 12.80 -1.45
C ILE A 361 6.66 13.71 -1.84
N LEU A 362 6.40 14.88 -2.43
CA LEU A 362 7.44 15.85 -2.78
C LEU A 362 8.28 16.23 -1.57
N ILE A 363 7.62 16.60 -0.46
CA ILE A 363 8.31 17.00 0.77
C ILE A 363 9.11 15.81 1.36
N MET A 364 8.49 14.64 1.43
CA MET A 364 9.11 13.46 2.02
C MET A 364 10.31 12.96 1.21
N VAL A 365 10.19 12.95 -0.13
CA VAL A 365 11.27 12.49 -1.00
C VAL A 365 12.40 13.52 -1.08
N TYR A 366 12.09 14.79 -1.15
CA TYR A 366 13.13 15.82 -1.30
C TYR A 366 13.91 16.05 0.00
N TYR A 367 13.23 16.12 1.16
CA TYR A 367 13.86 16.48 2.42
C TYR A 367 14.17 15.29 3.34
N ILE A 368 13.30 14.30 3.40
CA ILE A 368 13.37 13.24 4.42
C ILE A 368 14.10 12.00 3.89
N LEU A 369 13.86 11.60 2.64
CA LEU A 369 14.48 10.41 2.06
C LEU A 369 16.02 10.45 2.10
N PRO A 370 16.69 11.57 1.72
CA PRO A 370 18.16 11.65 1.78
C PRO A 370 18.70 11.48 3.18
N ILE A 371 18.00 12.02 4.20
CA ILE A 371 18.38 11.89 5.61
C ILE A 371 18.22 10.45 6.09
N VAL A 372 17.07 9.84 5.81
CA VAL A 372 16.73 8.50 6.30
C VAL A 372 17.60 7.41 5.64
N TRP A 373 17.92 7.57 4.35
CA TRP A 373 18.72 6.61 3.60
C TRP A 373 20.19 6.99 3.50
N ASN A 374 20.60 8.13 4.10
CA ASN A 374 21.96 8.62 4.19
C ASN A 374 22.67 8.73 2.83
N PHE A 375 22.13 9.55 1.92
CA PHE A 375 22.74 9.84 0.63
C PHE A 375 22.58 11.33 0.27
N ASN A 376 23.46 11.83 -0.63
CA ASN A 376 23.35 13.19 -1.15
C ASN A 376 22.46 13.21 -2.41
N PRO A 377 21.37 14.01 -2.45
CA PRO A 377 20.49 14.10 -3.62
C PRO A 377 21.17 14.58 -4.91
N PHE A 378 22.26 15.32 -4.79
CA PHE A 378 23.01 15.95 -5.88
C PHE A 378 24.33 15.22 -6.20
N GLU A 379 24.48 13.99 -5.75
CA GLU A 379 25.61 13.14 -6.09
C GLU A 379 25.11 11.89 -6.78
N ASN A 380 25.78 11.52 -7.87
CA ASN A 380 25.51 10.27 -8.55
C ASN A 380 26.58 9.24 -8.20
N PRO A 381 26.29 8.26 -7.31
CA PRO A 381 27.26 7.25 -6.89
C PRO A 381 27.48 6.14 -7.94
N PHE A 382 26.78 6.17 -9.07
CA PHE A 382 26.76 5.12 -10.09
C PHE A 382 27.36 5.58 -11.42
N GLN A 383 28.09 6.68 -11.43
CA GLN A 383 28.90 7.15 -12.58
C GLN A 383 30.21 6.39 -12.68
#